data_fec6f2b76262277ba3754d6536c5f8af
#
_entry.id   fec6f2b76262277ba3754d6536c5f8af
#
_cell.length_a   1.000
_cell.length_b   1.000
_cell.length_c   1.000
_cell.angle_alpha   90.00
_cell.angle_beta   90.00
_cell.angle_gamma   90.00
#
_symmetry.space_group_name_H-M   'P 1'
#
loop_
_entity.id
_entity.type
_entity.pdbx_description
1 polymer ?
#
loop_
_entity_poly.entity_id
_entity_poly.type
_entity_poly.pdbx_seq_one_letter_code
_entity_poly.pdbx_strand_id
1 'polypeptide(L)'
;DLKEYIDVLDQKTEDEIYTKMETFDDRVGRLMQLYCVIELEELYKIYKKTYDPKQGKREFFRYVYWRGRMNDLLNTYQEPDGTAYVAMHGMDVHKIIEKREIYAKDLPFNEFPEWEINELTDNIANRAEAINILFVMLQEQFRMPEQETSEILFNTISSVMSGDTLDVIIENIKTRVNKTWTPDIYVEMWNMISDLMIELELPILKACLLYTSPSPRDV
;
A
#
# COMPACT_ATOMS: atom_id res chain seq x y z
N ASP A 1 -26.80 -27.86 3.18
CA ASP A 1 -27.28 -26.46 3.19
C ASP A 1 -26.41 -25.63 4.13
N LEU A 2 -25.97 -24.42 3.69
CA LEU A 2 -25.06 -23.57 4.46
C LEU A 2 -25.64 -23.23 5.85
N LYS A 3 -26.94 -23.13 5.93
CA LYS A 3 -27.70 -22.86 7.15
C LYS A 3 -27.65 -24.01 8.13
N GLU A 4 -27.80 -25.24 7.64
CA GLU A 4 -27.63 -26.45 8.43
C GLU A 4 -26.20 -26.64 8.96
N TYR A 5 -25.22 -26.19 8.19
CA TYR A 5 -23.80 -26.23 8.61
C TYR A 5 -23.49 -25.16 9.68
N ILE A 6 -24.11 -24.01 9.59
CA ILE A 6 -23.97 -22.91 10.59
C ILE A 6 -24.66 -23.29 11.90
N ASP A 7 -25.84 -23.91 11.84
CA ASP A 7 -26.59 -24.32 13.02
C ASP A 7 -25.93 -25.46 13.83
N VAL A 8 -24.93 -26.14 13.24
CA VAL A 8 -24.19 -27.25 13.90
C VAL A 8 -22.87 -26.72 14.55
N LEU A 9 -22.42 -25.53 14.20
CA LEU A 9 -21.23 -24.94 14.84
C LEU A 9 -21.61 -24.42 16.23
N ASP A 10 -20.93 -24.96 17.26
CA ASP A 10 -20.93 -24.41 18.60
C ASP A 10 -20.41 -22.94 18.54
N GLN A 11 -21.04 -22.01 19.26
CA GLN A 11 -20.71 -20.60 19.27
C GLN A 11 -19.22 -20.32 19.58
N LYS A 12 -18.61 -21.14 20.42
CA LYS A 12 -17.18 -21.09 20.70
C LYS A 12 -16.32 -21.38 19.46
N THR A 13 -16.75 -22.31 18.62
CA THR A 13 -16.07 -22.66 17.37
C THR A 13 -16.23 -21.53 16.34
N GLU A 14 -17.38 -20.87 16.31
CA GLU A 14 -17.63 -19.70 15.46
C GLU A 14 -16.71 -18.54 15.88
N ASP A 15 -16.66 -18.19 17.17
CA ASP A 15 -15.81 -17.13 17.70
C ASP A 15 -14.32 -17.38 17.39
N GLU A 16 -13.86 -18.64 17.53
CA GLU A 16 -12.48 -19.01 17.17
C GLU A 16 -12.20 -18.86 15.66
N ILE A 17 -13.16 -19.19 14.81
CA ILE A 17 -13.04 -19.02 13.35
C ILE A 17 -12.99 -17.53 13.00
N TYR A 18 -13.92 -16.72 13.53
CA TYR A 18 -13.95 -15.27 13.31
C TYR A 18 -12.66 -14.60 13.77
N THR A 19 -12.17 -14.90 14.96
CA THR A 19 -10.91 -14.35 15.47
C THR A 19 -9.72 -14.70 14.58
N LYS A 20 -9.67 -15.93 14.07
CA LYS A 20 -8.61 -16.35 13.11
C LYS A 20 -8.72 -15.58 11.79
N MET A 21 -9.94 -15.37 11.30
CA MET A 21 -10.17 -14.63 10.06
C MET A 21 -9.79 -13.16 10.22
N GLU A 22 -10.21 -12.50 11.30
CA GLU A 22 -9.85 -11.11 11.60
C GLU A 22 -8.33 -10.94 11.73
N THR A 23 -7.67 -11.83 12.45
CA THR A 23 -6.20 -11.80 12.60
C THR A 23 -5.50 -11.95 11.23
N PHE A 24 -6.02 -12.83 10.38
CA PHE A 24 -5.47 -13.03 9.05
C PHE A 24 -5.69 -11.80 8.16
N ASP A 25 -6.89 -11.23 8.17
CA ASP A 25 -7.25 -10.05 7.40
C ASP A 25 -6.41 -8.84 7.82
N ASP A 26 -6.25 -8.61 9.13
CA ASP A 26 -5.42 -7.54 9.65
C ASP A 26 -3.96 -7.71 9.17
N ARG A 27 -3.36 -8.88 9.35
CA ARG A 27 -1.97 -9.15 8.97
C ARG A 27 -1.72 -9.03 7.47
N VAL A 28 -2.58 -9.62 6.65
CA VAL A 28 -2.46 -9.52 5.18
C VAL A 28 -2.75 -8.09 4.72
N GLY A 29 -3.75 -7.43 5.30
CA GLY A 29 -4.08 -6.04 5.00
C GLY A 29 -2.92 -5.09 5.26
N ARG A 30 -2.23 -5.24 6.40
CA ARG A 30 -1.03 -4.46 6.75
C ARG A 30 0.11 -4.68 5.75
N LEU A 31 0.42 -5.92 5.39
CA LEU A 31 1.41 -6.20 4.35
C LEU A 31 1.03 -5.59 3.02
N MET A 32 -0.24 -5.65 2.65
CA MET A 32 -0.69 -5.06 1.39
C MET A 32 -0.65 -3.53 1.39
N GLN A 33 -0.78 -2.87 2.53
CA GLN A 33 -0.57 -1.42 2.64
C GLN A 33 0.88 -1.00 2.35
N LEU A 34 1.85 -1.88 2.61
CA LEU A 34 3.28 -1.62 2.33
C LEU A 34 3.65 -1.97 0.90
N TYR A 35 3.19 -3.12 0.40
CA TYR A 35 3.63 -3.63 -0.90
C TYR A 35 2.70 -3.27 -2.06
N CYS A 36 1.45 -2.96 -1.81
CA CYS A 36 0.36 -2.62 -2.74
C CYS A 36 0.08 -3.65 -3.83
N VAL A 37 1.12 -4.20 -4.46
CA VAL A 37 1.07 -5.28 -5.46
C VAL A 37 2.23 -6.23 -5.18
N ILE A 38 1.96 -7.52 -5.06
CA ILE A 38 2.99 -8.52 -4.76
C ILE A 38 2.60 -9.89 -5.31
N GLU A 39 3.57 -10.69 -5.73
CA GLU A 39 3.34 -12.09 -6.06
C GLU A 39 2.81 -12.84 -4.84
N LEU A 40 1.80 -13.68 -5.04
CA LEU A 40 1.18 -14.46 -3.98
C LEU A 40 2.17 -15.39 -3.26
N GLU A 41 3.14 -15.93 -3.99
CA GLU A 41 4.23 -16.74 -3.45
C GLU A 41 5.13 -15.91 -2.52
N GLU A 42 5.49 -14.71 -2.94
CA GLU A 42 6.36 -13.83 -2.17
C GLU A 42 5.64 -13.28 -0.93
N LEU A 43 4.37 -12.90 -1.08
CA LEU A 43 3.52 -12.51 0.04
C LEU A 43 3.46 -13.62 1.11
N TYR A 44 3.31 -14.89 0.69
CA TYR A 44 3.33 -16.01 1.64
C TYR A 44 4.67 -16.16 2.37
N LYS A 45 5.80 -16.00 1.67
CA LYS A 45 7.13 -16.08 2.29
C LYS A 45 7.30 -15.01 3.36
N ILE A 46 6.96 -13.76 3.02
CA ILE A 46 7.03 -12.63 3.96
C ILE A 46 6.07 -12.87 5.13
N TYR A 47 4.81 -13.20 4.86
CA TYR A 47 3.80 -13.50 5.88
C TYR A 47 4.27 -14.57 6.86
N LYS A 48 4.84 -15.67 6.33
CA LYS A 48 5.34 -16.78 7.14
C LYS A 48 6.53 -16.35 7.99
N LYS A 49 7.44 -15.57 7.45
CA LYS A 49 8.65 -15.10 8.16
C LYS A 49 8.30 -14.11 9.26
N THR A 50 7.36 -13.20 9.00
CA THR A 50 6.97 -12.15 9.93
C THR A 50 6.13 -12.66 11.09
N TYR A 51 5.12 -13.48 10.80
CA TYR A 51 4.10 -13.87 11.78
C TYR A 51 4.22 -15.31 12.29
N ASP A 52 5.13 -16.12 11.72
CA ASP A 52 5.31 -17.54 12.01
C ASP A 52 3.98 -18.33 12.19
N PRO A 53 3.05 -18.24 11.23
CA PRO A 53 1.75 -18.85 11.35
C PRO A 53 1.84 -20.38 11.24
N LYS A 54 0.94 -21.06 11.95
CA LYS A 54 0.76 -22.52 11.79
C LYS A 54 0.16 -22.92 10.43
N GLN A 55 -0.35 -21.94 9.71
CA GLN A 55 -1.02 -22.10 8.42
C GLN A 55 -0.06 -22.55 7.32
N GLY A 56 -0.49 -23.59 6.58
CA GLY A 56 0.26 -24.03 5.39
C GLY A 56 0.00 -23.14 4.17
N LYS A 57 0.94 -23.15 3.21
CA LYS A 57 0.87 -22.39 1.96
C LYS A 57 -0.47 -22.54 1.22
N ARG A 58 -0.97 -23.77 1.10
CA ARG A 58 -2.24 -24.07 0.39
C ARG A 58 -3.44 -23.40 1.05
N GLU A 59 -3.46 -23.36 2.37
CA GLU A 59 -4.52 -22.72 3.16
C GLU A 59 -4.46 -21.21 3.01
N PHE A 60 -3.25 -20.62 3.10
CA PHE A 60 -3.01 -19.21 2.86
C PHE A 60 -3.51 -18.78 1.48
N PHE A 61 -3.13 -19.49 0.41
CA PHE A 61 -3.54 -19.16 -0.96
C PHE A 61 -5.06 -19.22 -1.14
N ARG A 62 -5.69 -20.29 -0.63
CA ARG A 62 -7.15 -20.42 -0.68
C ARG A 62 -7.84 -19.26 0.02
N TYR A 63 -7.32 -18.83 1.15
CA TYR A 63 -7.87 -17.71 1.90
C TYR A 63 -7.74 -16.39 1.15
N VAL A 64 -6.55 -16.07 0.63
CA VAL A 64 -6.32 -14.84 -0.15
C VAL A 64 -7.22 -14.80 -1.39
N TYR A 65 -7.33 -15.90 -2.15
CA TYR A 65 -8.24 -15.97 -3.30
C TYR A 65 -9.70 -15.80 -2.91
N TRP A 66 -10.11 -16.38 -1.81
CA TRP A 66 -11.48 -16.25 -1.32
C TRP A 66 -11.76 -14.80 -0.87
N ARG A 67 -10.84 -14.18 -0.12
CA ARG A 67 -10.98 -12.77 0.32
C ARG A 67 -10.96 -11.81 -0.85
N GLY A 68 -10.11 -12.01 -1.85
CA GLY A 68 -10.07 -11.19 -3.06
C GLY A 68 -11.37 -11.22 -3.89
N ARG A 69 -12.26 -12.20 -3.64
CA ARG A 69 -13.59 -12.28 -4.25
C ARG A 69 -14.71 -11.70 -3.39
N MET A 70 -14.47 -11.58 -2.10
CA MET A 70 -15.51 -11.25 -1.12
C MET A 70 -15.43 -9.82 -0.63
N ASN A 71 -14.29 -9.17 -0.80
CA ASN A 71 -14.09 -7.84 -0.29
C ASN A 71 -13.40 -6.92 -1.32
N ASP A 72 -13.72 -5.64 -1.25
CA ASP A 72 -13.23 -4.63 -2.19
C ASP A 72 -11.80 -4.14 -1.87
N LEU A 73 -11.13 -4.69 -0.83
CA LEU A 73 -9.81 -4.23 -0.41
C LEU A 73 -8.68 -4.87 -1.22
N LEU A 74 -8.86 -6.13 -1.63
CA LEU A 74 -7.85 -6.91 -2.34
C LEU A 74 -8.41 -7.45 -3.66
N ASN A 75 -7.55 -7.48 -4.66
CA ASN A 75 -7.80 -8.16 -5.93
C ASN A 75 -6.73 -9.23 -6.16
N THR A 76 -7.11 -10.35 -6.76
CA THR A 76 -6.17 -11.36 -7.22
C THR A 76 -6.11 -11.32 -8.75
N TYR A 77 -4.91 -11.33 -9.27
CA TYR A 77 -4.63 -11.24 -10.69
C TYR A 77 -3.71 -12.39 -11.10
N GLN A 78 -3.94 -12.98 -12.26
CA GLN A 78 -3.10 -14.08 -12.78
C GLN A 78 -2.58 -13.73 -14.16
N GLU A 79 -1.25 -13.74 -14.30
CA GLU A 79 -0.57 -13.59 -15.59
C GLU A 79 -0.71 -14.83 -16.47
N PRO A 80 -0.52 -14.69 -17.81
CA PRO A 80 -0.58 -15.81 -18.73
C PRO A 80 0.44 -16.91 -18.46
N ASP A 81 1.56 -16.59 -17.83
CA ASP A 81 2.61 -17.56 -17.42
C ASP A 81 2.25 -18.34 -16.17
N GLY A 82 1.10 -18.03 -15.53
CA GLY A 82 0.61 -18.66 -14.31
C GLY A 82 1.02 -17.94 -13.02
N THR A 83 1.83 -16.88 -13.09
CA THR A 83 2.19 -16.07 -11.92
C THR A 83 0.95 -15.37 -11.35
N ALA A 84 0.71 -15.55 -10.05
CA ALA A 84 -0.42 -14.95 -9.37
C ALA A 84 0.01 -13.76 -8.53
N TYR A 85 -0.69 -12.64 -8.68
CA TYR A 85 -0.48 -11.41 -7.91
C TYR A 85 -1.65 -11.12 -7.00
N VAL A 86 -1.35 -10.48 -5.87
CA VAL A 86 -2.31 -9.83 -5.00
C VAL A 86 -2.08 -8.34 -5.09
N ALA A 87 -3.15 -7.58 -5.24
CA ALA A 87 -3.10 -6.13 -5.34
C ALA A 87 -4.13 -5.49 -4.42
N MET A 88 -3.81 -4.32 -3.88
CA MET A 88 -4.82 -3.46 -3.26
C MET A 88 -5.79 -2.95 -4.32
N HIS A 89 -7.04 -2.77 -3.92
CA HIS A 89 -8.06 -2.20 -4.79
C HIS A 89 -7.62 -0.82 -5.33
N GLY A 90 -7.84 -0.58 -6.63
CA GLY A 90 -7.47 0.67 -7.29
C GLY A 90 -6.01 0.77 -7.75
N MET A 91 -5.14 -0.20 -7.42
CA MET A 91 -3.77 -0.22 -7.91
C MET A 91 -3.68 -0.80 -9.33
N ASP A 92 -2.91 -0.13 -10.19
CA ASP A 92 -2.57 -0.63 -11.52
C ASP A 92 -1.42 -1.63 -11.42
N VAL A 93 -1.78 -2.92 -11.47
CA VAL A 93 -0.84 -4.04 -11.32
C VAL A 93 0.25 -3.99 -12.37
N HIS A 94 -0.11 -3.78 -13.65
CA HIS A 94 0.85 -3.77 -14.74
C HIS A 94 1.83 -2.60 -14.63
N LYS A 95 1.33 -1.41 -14.31
CA LYS A 95 2.17 -0.22 -14.12
C LYS A 95 3.21 -0.43 -13.00
N ILE A 96 2.80 -1.04 -11.88
CA ILE A 96 3.72 -1.29 -10.76
C ILE A 96 4.74 -2.35 -11.12
N ILE A 97 4.34 -3.44 -11.79
CA ILE A 97 5.26 -4.50 -12.24
C ILE A 97 6.27 -3.93 -13.24
N GLU A 98 5.81 -3.18 -14.27
CA GLU A 98 6.68 -2.55 -15.25
C GLU A 98 7.71 -1.61 -14.60
N LYS A 99 7.28 -0.79 -13.66
CA LYS A 99 8.20 0.10 -12.94
C LYS A 99 9.19 -0.67 -12.07
N ARG A 100 8.79 -1.77 -11.44
CA ARG A 100 9.72 -2.63 -10.70
C ARG A 100 10.79 -3.26 -11.59
N GLU A 101 10.44 -3.66 -12.80
CA GLU A 101 11.41 -4.17 -13.76
C GLU A 101 12.45 -3.11 -14.17
N ILE A 102 12.06 -1.83 -14.17
CA ILE A 102 12.95 -0.72 -14.51
C ILE A 102 13.82 -0.29 -13.32
N TYR A 103 13.21 -0.12 -12.14
CA TYR A 103 13.83 0.57 -11.01
C TYR A 103 14.26 -0.36 -9.87
N ALA A 104 13.70 -1.55 -9.78
CA ALA A 104 13.86 -2.44 -8.64
C ALA A 104 14.03 -3.91 -9.01
N LYS A 105 14.47 -4.21 -10.26
CA LYS A 105 14.58 -5.58 -10.76
C LYS A 105 15.36 -6.47 -9.81
N ASP A 106 16.53 -6.03 -9.41
CA ASP A 106 17.47 -6.80 -8.57
C ASP A 106 17.31 -6.54 -7.07
N LEU A 107 16.36 -5.67 -6.68
CA LEU A 107 16.08 -5.44 -5.26
C LEU A 107 15.22 -6.57 -4.69
N PRO A 108 15.53 -7.11 -3.51
CA PRO A 108 14.61 -7.92 -2.76
C PRO A 108 13.44 -7.07 -2.26
N PHE A 109 12.33 -7.72 -1.91
CA PHE A 109 11.31 -7.05 -1.10
C PHE A 109 11.89 -6.71 0.27
N ASN A 110 11.67 -5.47 0.74
CA ASN A 110 12.03 -5.11 2.09
C ASN A 110 11.16 -5.88 3.08
N GLU A 111 11.78 -6.47 4.07
CA GLU A 111 11.11 -7.29 5.06
C GLU A 111 11.14 -6.58 6.40
N PHE A 112 9.98 -6.38 7.00
CA PHE A 112 9.83 -5.70 8.28
C PHE A 112 9.45 -6.68 9.37
N PRO A 113 9.92 -6.49 10.63
CA PRO A 113 9.38 -7.19 11.77
C PRO A 113 7.95 -6.75 12.07
N GLU A 114 7.14 -7.58 12.73
CA GLU A 114 5.72 -7.32 13.00
C GLU A 114 5.48 -5.97 13.68
N TRP A 115 6.30 -5.59 14.66
CA TRP A 115 6.15 -4.32 15.37
C TRP A 115 6.30 -3.10 14.45
N GLU A 116 7.23 -3.16 13.49
CA GLU A 116 7.46 -2.08 12.54
C GLU A 116 6.34 -1.99 11.49
N ILE A 117 5.84 -3.15 11.03
CA ILE A 117 4.65 -3.18 10.16
C ILE A 117 3.47 -2.50 10.86
N ASN A 118 3.24 -2.81 12.12
CA ASN A 118 2.16 -2.20 12.89
C ASN A 118 2.34 -0.67 12.99
N GLU A 119 3.54 -0.20 13.32
CA GLU A 119 3.84 1.23 13.40
C GLU A 119 3.61 1.95 12.06
N LEU A 120 4.08 1.37 10.96
CA LEU A 120 3.94 1.95 9.62
C LEU A 120 2.49 1.93 9.10
N THR A 121 1.64 1.01 9.57
CA THR A 121 0.30 0.82 9.03
C THR A 121 -0.83 1.31 9.92
N ASP A 122 -0.61 1.49 11.22
CA ASP A 122 -1.63 1.99 12.16
C ASP A 122 -2.00 3.45 11.89
N ASN A 123 -1.03 4.25 11.46
CA ASN A 123 -1.26 5.63 11.07
C ASN A 123 -0.34 6.00 9.90
N ILE A 124 -0.92 6.27 8.74
CA ILE A 124 -0.16 6.64 7.56
C ILE A 124 0.67 7.92 7.77
N ALA A 125 0.22 8.83 8.62
CA ALA A 125 0.98 10.03 8.99
C ALA A 125 2.30 9.72 9.73
N ASN A 126 2.43 8.54 10.33
CA ASN A 126 3.69 8.09 10.94
C ASN A 126 4.74 7.68 9.90
N ARG A 127 4.33 7.45 8.66
CA ARG A 127 5.23 7.02 7.57
C ARG A 127 6.03 8.18 6.98
N ALA A 128 5.46 9.39 7.01
CA ALA A 128 6.11 10.57 6.45
C ALA A 128 5.60 11.85 7.11
N GLU A 129 6.50 12.68 7.64
CA GLU A 129 6.16 13.99 8.20
C GLU A 129 5.57 14.91 7.13
N ALA A 130 6.03 14.78 5.89
CA ALA A 130 5.56 15.54 4.74
C ALA A 130 4.03 15.40 4.51
N ILE A 131 3.41 14.28 4.91
CA ILE A 131 1.95 14.10 4.85
C ILE A 131 1.22 15.14 5.71
N ASN A 132 1.67 15.32 6.94
CA ASN A 132 1.07 16.29 7.86
C ASN A 132 1.29 17.73 7.38
N ILE A 133 2.48 18.03 6.88
CA ILE A 133 2.81 19.37 6.37
C ILE A 133 1.94 19.68 5.15
N LEU A 134 1.78 18.74 4.22
CA LEU A 134 0.92 18.89 3.04
C LEU A 134 -0.55 19.11 3.45
N PHE A 135 -1.04 18.36 4.44
CA PHE A 135 -2.40 18.53 4.96
C PHE A 135 -2.63 19.94 5.49
N VAL A 136 -1.72 20.43 6.35
CA VAL A 136 -1.79 21.77 6.93
C VAL A 136 -1.70 22.86 5.85
N MET A 137 -0.81 22.71 4.88
CA MET A 137 -0.67 23.64 3.77
C MET A 137 -1.97 23.75 2.94
N LEU A 138 -2.58 22.63 2.60
CA LEU A 138 -3.85 22.62 1.85
C LEU A 138 -4.96 23.31 2.62
N GLN A 139 -5.04 23.14 3.93
CA GLN A 139 -6.06 23.78 4.75
C GLN A 139 -5.79 25.27 5.00
N GLU A 140 -4.57 25.63 5.39
CA GLU A 140 -4.27 27.01 5.81
C GLU A 140 -3.97 27.94 4.65
N GLN A 141 -3.10 27.55 3.72
CA GLN A 141 -2.73 28.41 2.60
C GLN A 141 -3.79 28.40 1.50
N PHE A 142 -4.34 27.22 1.17
CA PHE A 142 -5.34 27.10 0.13
C PHE A 142 -6.79 27.20 0.66
N ARG A 143 -6.98 27.21 1.98
CA ARG A 143 -8.29 27.30 2.65
C ARG A 143 -9.29 26.25 2.15
N MET A 144 -8.79 25.04 1.95
CA MET A 144 -9.61 23.94 1.47
C MET A 144 -10.42 23.33 2.61
N PRO A 145 -11.66 22.90 2.35
CA PRO A 145 -12.41 22.10 3.31
C PRO A 145 -11.68 20.79 3.66
N GLU A 146 -11.85 20.31 4.87
CA GLU A 146 -11.17 19.10 5.37
C GLU A 146 -11.41 17.87 4.47
N GLN A 147 -12.63 17.69 4.01
CA GLN A 147 -12.98 16.58 3.12
C GLN A 147 -12.20 16.63 1.79
N GLU A 148 -12.18 17.79 1.13
CA GLU A 148 -11.45 17.99 -0.12
C GLU A 148 -9.94 17.85 0.07
N THR A 149 -9.42 18.36 1.21
CA THR A 149 -8.02 18.20 1.62
C THR A 149 -7.66 16.71 1.75
N SER A 150 -8.50 15.94 2.43
CA SER A 150 -8.30 14.51 2.62
C SER A 150 -8.33 13.74 1.29
N GLU A 151 -9.21 14.10 0.37
CA GLU A 151 -9.27 13.51 -0.97
C GLU A 151 -8.00 13.81 -1.80
N ILE A 152 -7.51 15.06 -1.76
CA ILE A 152 -6.27 15.44 -2.46
C ILE A 152 -5.09 14.69 -1.87
N LEU A 153 -5.01 14.64 -0.54
CA LEU A 153 -3.94 13.94 0.15
C LEU A 153 -3.91 12.44 -0.19
N PHE A 154 -5.08 11.79 -0.13
CA PHE A 154 -5.20 10.38 -0.51
C PHE A 154 -4.75 10.13 -1.96
N ASN A 155 -5.22 10.95 -2.90
CA ASN A 155 -4.81 10.83 -4.30
C ASN A 155 -3.31 11.10 -4.50
N THR A 156 -2.74 12.07 -3.76
CA THR A 156 -1.31 12.38 -3.80
C THR A 156 -0.48 11.20 -3.31
N ILE A 157 -0.83 10.62 -2.16
CA ILE A 157 -0.16 9.43 -1.62
C ILE A 157 -0.28 8.26 -2.61
N SER A 158 -1.46 8.02 -3.16
CA SER A 158 -1.68 6.95 -4.16
C SER A 158 -0.83 7.15 -5.40
N SER A 159 -0.67 8.38 -5.88
CA SER A 159 0.18 8.71 -7.02
C SER A 159 1.67 8.49 -6.71
N VAL A 160 2.13 8.90 -5.52
CA VAL A 160 3.50 8.63 -5.04
C VAL A 160 3.74 7.12 -4.97
N MET A 161 2.86 6.37 -4.33
CA MET A 161 2.97 4.91 -4.19
C MET A 161 2.90 4.17 -5.53
N SER A 162 2.18 4.73 -6.52
CA SER A 162 2.15 4.22 -7.90
C SER A 162 3.37 4.63 -8.72
N GLY A 163 4.28 5.42 -8.14
CA GLY A 163 5.51 5.89 -8.76
C GLY A 163 5.27 6.92 -9.88
N ASP A 164 4.28 7.77 -9.75
CA ASP A 164 4.12 8.89 -10.66
C ASP A 164 5.27 9.89 -10.50
N THR A 165 5.59 10.61 -11.57
CA THR A 165 6.63 11.63 -11.52
C THR A 165 6.15 12.84 -10.73
N LEU A 166 7.08 13.57 -10.13
CA LEU A 166 6.81 14.75 -9.34
C LEU A 166 5.97 15.79 -10.11
N ASP A 167 6.26 16.01 -11.40
CA ASP A 167 5.49 16.92 -12.24
C ASP A 167 4.02 16.51 -12.39
N VAL A 168 3.77 15.20 -12.59
CA VAL A 168 2.40 14.67 -12.70
C VAL A 168 1.64 14.86 -11.39
N ILE A 169 2.28 14.59 -10.26
CA ILE A 169 1.66 14.73 -8.94
C ILE A 169 1.30 16.20 -8.67
N ILE A 170 2.23 17.11 -8.91
CA ILE A 170 2.01 18.55 -8.70
C ILE A 170 0.90 19.08 -9.61
N GLU A 171 0.87 18.71 -10.88
CA GLU A 171 -0.18 19.15 -11.79
C GLU A 171 -1.55 18.60 -11.39
N ASN A 172 -1.63 17.37 -10.87
CA ASN A 172 -2.87 16.81 -10.33
C ASN A 172 -3.38 17.59 -9.11
N ILE A 173 -2.49 18.00 -8.21
CA ILE A 173 -2.87 18.85 -7.06
C ILE A 173 -3.35 20.20 -7.57
N LYS A 174 -2.60 20.83 -8.48
CA LYS A 174 -2.88 22.15 -9.03
C LYS A 174 -4.24 22.23 -9.73
N THR A 175 -4.64 21.19 -10.46
CA THR A 175 -5.95 21.14 -11.12
C THR A 175 -7.13 21.11 -10.15
N ARG A 176 -6.92 20.63 -8.94
CA ARG A 176 -7.94 20.53 -7.88
C ARG A 176 -7.97 21.74 -6.96
N VAL A 177 -6.83 22.41 -6.82
CA VAL A 177 -6.68 23.60 -5.99
C VAL A 177 -7.06 24.84 -6.81
N ASN A 178 -8.25 25.39 -6.60
CA ASN A 178 -8.77 26.54 -7.35
C ASN A 178 -8.13 27.86 -6.87
N LYS A 179 -6.80 27.97 -6.98
CA LYS A 179 -6.02 29.17 -6.64
C LYS A 179 -4.89 29.41 -7.63
N THR A 180 -4.50 30.69 -7.74
CA THR A 180 -3.32 31.06 -8.51
C THR A 180 -2.06 30.61 -7.76
N TRP A 181 -1.24 29.80 -8.40
CA TRP A 181 0.04 29.36 -7.89
C TRP A 181 1.11 30.39 -8.20
N THR A 182 1.70 30.94 -7.14
CA THR A 182 2.91 31.77 -7.27
C THR A 182 4.13 30.87 -7.43
N PRO A 183 5.26 31.38 -7.95
CA PRO A 183 6.51 30.61 -8.01
C PRO A 183 6.94 30.04 -6.65
N ASP A 184 6.73 30.78 -5.57
CA ASP A 184 7.10 30.35 -4.21
C ASP A 184 6.24 29.17 -3.76
N ILE A 185 4.92 29.20 -3.99
CA ILE A 185 4.00 28.08 -3.70
C ILE A 185 4.41 26.86 -4.52
N TYR A 186 4.79 27.03 -5.78
CA TYR A 186 5.25 25.93 -6.62
C TYR A 186 6.51 25.26 -6.06
N VAL A 187 7.49 26.04 -5.66
CA VAL A 187 8.74 25.55 -5.05
C VAL A 187 8.48 24.85 -3.72
N GLU A 188 7.62 25.43 -2.88
CA GLU A 188 7.24 24.82 -1.60
C GLU A 188 6.56 23.46 -1.80
N MET A 189 5.59 23.39 -2.73
CA MET A 189 4.92 22.15 -3.07
C MET A 189 5.89 21.10 -3.65
N TRP A 190 6.80 21.53 -4.54
CA TRP A 190 7.83 20.68 -5.11
C TRP A 190 8.70 20.03 -4.04
N ASN A 191 9.21 20.82 -3.10
CA ASN A 191 10.03 20.31 -2.00
C ASN A 191 9.25 19.31 -1.15
N MET A 192 8.01 19.65 -0.78
CA MET A 192 7.16 18.81 0.06
C MET A 192 6.82 17.47 -0.58
N ILE A 193 6.47 17.44 -1.88
CA ILE A 193 6.22 16.18 -2.58
C ILE A 193 7.51 15.38 -2.76
N SER A 194 8.65 16.05 -2.96
CA SER A 194 9.96 15.40 -3.01
C SER A 194 10.27 14.71 -1.68
N ASP A 195 10.05 15.40 -0.55
CA ASP A 195 10.26 14.84 0.79
C ASP A 195 9.32 13.64 1.02
N LEU A 196 8.04 13.77 0.64
CA LEU A 196 7.08 12.67 0.70
C LEU A 196 7.55 11.43 -0.09
N MET A 197 8.11 11.63 -1.29
CA MET A 197 8.65 10.53 -2.11
C MET A 197 9.89 9.88 -1.49
N ILE A 198 10.64 10.61 -0.68
CA ILE A 198 11.85 10.10 0.00
C ILE A 198 11.48 9.36 1.29
N GLU A 199 10.50 9.86 2.03
CA GLU A 199 10.12 9.34 3.35
C GLU A 199 9.24 8.09 3.27
N LEU A 200 8.48 7.90 2.17
CA LEU A 200 7.61 6.72 2.03
C LEU A 200 8.35 5.49 1.51
N GLU A 201 8.02 4.34 2.08
CA GLU A 201 8.35 3.02 1.51
C GLU A 201 7.57 2.82 0.21
N LEU A 202 8.27 2.88 -0.91
CA LEU A 202 7.63 2.85 -2.22
C LEU A 202 7.34 1.43 -2.69
N PRO A 203 6.09 1.10 -3.02
CA PRO A 203 5.74 -0.21 -3.58
C PRO A 203 6.49 -0.55 -4.87
N ILE A 204 6.79 0.45 -5.70
CA ILE A 204 7.60 0.28 -6.92
C ILE A 204 9.05 -0.08 -6.61
N LEU A 205 9.56 0.23 -5.41
CA LEU A 205 10.87 -0.16 -4.88
C LEU A 205 10.75 -1.34 -3.91
N LYS A 206 9.67 -2.13 -4.00
CA LYS A 206 9.43 -3.29 -3.13
C LYS A 206 9.44 -2.93 -1.65
N ALA A 207 8.80 -1.81 -1.30
CA ALA A 207 8.75 -1.21 0.02
C ALA A 207 10.12 -0.78 0.59
N CYS A 208 11.07 -0.42 -0.27
CA CYS A 208 12.29 0.27 0.12
C CYS A 208 12.12 1.79 0.02
N LEU A 209 12.87 2.52 0.84
CA LEU A 209 12.99 3.97 0.72
C LEU A 209 13.81 4.34 -0.53
N LEU A 210 13.47 5.46 -1.15
CA LEU A 210 14.08 5.89 -2.41
C LEU A 210 15.62 6.03 -2.28
N TYR A 211 16.12 6.58 -1.18
CA TYR A 211 17.54 6.83 -1.00
C TYR A 211 18.35 5.60 -0.52
N THR A 212 17.68 4.55 0.00
CA THR A 212 18.34 3.30 0.41
C THR A 212 18.51 2.32 -0.75
N SER A 213 17.85 2.60 -1.88
CA SER A 213 18.04 1.80 -3.08
C SER A 213 19.46 2.04 -3.63
N PRO A 214 20.21 0.98 -3.99
CA PRO A 214 21.52 1.17 -4.63
C PRO A 214 21.36 2.00 -5.90
N SER A 215 22.15 3.06 -5.98
CA SER A 215 22.15 3.90 -7.18
C SER A 215 22.48 3.04 -8.41
N PRO A 216 21.81 3.25 -9.57
CA PRO A 216 22.21 2.59 -10.82
C PRO A 216 23.66 2.85 -11.23
N ARG A 217 24.38 3.75 -10.52
CA ARG A 217 25.79 4.04 -10.72
C ARG A 217 26.73 3.21 -9.84
N ASP A 218 26.19 2.41 -8.93
CA ASP A 218 26.95 1.58 -7.99
C ASP A 218 27.00 0.10 -8.43
N VAL A 219 26.56 -0.20 -9.66
CA VAL A 219 26.63 -1.51 -10.31
C VAL A 219 27.59 -1.45 -11.52
#